data_94ce308575801f25ce26a7da71fafabc
#
_entry.id   94ce308575801f25ce26a7da71fafabc
#
_cell.length_a   1.000
_cell.length_b   1.000
_cell.length_c   1.000
_cell.angle_alpha   90.00
_cell.angle_beta   90.00
_cell.angle_gamma   90.00
#
_symmetry.space_group_name_H-M   'P 1'
#
loop_
_entity.id
_entity.type
_entity.pdbx_description
1 polymer ?
#
loop_
_entity_poly.entity_id
_entity_poly.type
_entity_poly.pdbx_seq_one_letter_code
_entity_poly.pdbx_strand_id
1 'polypeptide(L)'
;GFSEVGKLNSNTFGMRAYYRPSQESRINIEYHTTNEFRRGGNKFNKQPHESDITEQTKHIINSGGASYDQSWDDYKHKLSIYGSVQHIDRNSYYGAQRDPNAYGKTDDITWVTGATYTGNMDNCLFAPAAFTGGVEYQENRLHDIMTGSDRDMRQDVRIGSAFLQNEWNARYFSLLLGLRMDKHNLIEKPIFSPRVNFLYKPLKDLQARLTYSTG
;
A
#
# COMPACT_ATOMS: atom_id res chain seq x y z
N GLY A 1 26.24 -10.58 28.79
CA GLY A 1 26.51 -9.34 28.12
C GLY A 1 25.23 -8.65 27.72
N PHE A 2 25.07 -7.45 28.17
CA PHE A 2 23.90 -6.64 27.84
C PHE A 2 24.19 -5.86 26.54
N SER A 3 23.15 -5.61 25.74
CA SER A 3 23.27 -4.72 24.60
C SER A 3 23.43 -3.28 25.09
N GLU A 4 24.25 -2.52 24.37
CA GLU A 4 24.30 -1.07 24.54
C GLU A 4 22.99 -0.46 23.99
N VAL A 5 22.68 0.78 24.34
CA VAL A 5 21.55 1.51 23.80
C VAL A 5 21.70 1.57 22.29
N GLY A 6 20.66 1.14 21.58
CA GLY A 6 20.69 1.05 20.11
C GLY A 6 20.98 2.41 19.48
N LYS A 7 21.82 2.41 18.44
CA LYS A 7 22.09 3.59 17.62
C LYS A 7 21.09 3.65 16.48
N LEU A 8 20.39 4.77 16.36
CA LEU A 8 19.47 5.06 15.25
C LEU A 8 19.90 6.37 14.58
N ASN A 9 20.00 6.34 13.28
CA ASN A 9 20.11 7.53 12.43
C ASN A 9 19.12 7.37 11.27
N SER A 10 18.14 8.28 11.16
CA SER A 10 17.13 8.23 10.12
C SER A 10 16.97 9.63 9.54
N ASN A 11 17.08 9.72 8.20
CA ASN A 11 16.85 10.92 7.45
C ASN A 11 15.76 10.65 6.42
N THR A 12 14.70 11.44 6.46
CA THR A 12 13.59 11.33 5.51
C THR A 12 13.42 12.65 4.81
N PHE A 13 13.29 12.59 3.49
CA PHE A 13 12.93 13.71 2.65
C PHE A 13 11.70 13.36 1.82
N GLY A 14 10.77 14.29 1.68
CA GLY A 14 9.57 14.13 0.86
C GLY A 14 9.23 15.40 0.12
N MET A 15 8.74 15.26 -1.09
CA MET A 15 8.28 16.35 -1.94
C MET A 15 6.94 15.96 -2.58
N ARG A 16 6.01 16.90 -2.61
CA ARG A 16 4.75 16.76 -3.33
C ARG A 16 4.50 18.02 -4.15
N ALA A 17 4.14 17.81 -5.40
CA ALA A 17 3.70 18.87 -6.30
C ALA A 17 2.31 18.53 -6.85
N TYR A 18 1.51 19.55 -7.08
CA TYR A 18 0.24 19.40 -7.77
C TYR A 18 0.08 20.54 -8.79
N TYR A 19 -0.58 20.19 -9.89
CA TYR A 19 -0.93 21.12 -10.95
C TYR A 19 -2.38 20.94 -11.34
N ARG A 20 -3.10 22.01 -11.58
CA ARG A 20 -4.49 22.00 -12.05
C ARG A 20 -4.55 22.59 -13.43
N PRO A 21 -4.56 21.76 -14.49
CA PRO A 21 -4.72 22.23 -15.87
C PRO A 21 -6.06 22.96 -16.10
N SER A 22 -7.09 22.56 -15.36
CA SER A 22 -8.42 23.19 -15.33
C SER A 22 -9.01 23.12 -13.92
N GLN A 23 -10.20 23.70 -13.73
CA GLN A 23 -10.95 23.58 -12.48
C GLN A 23 -11.35 22.11 -12.17
N GLU A 24 -11.57 21.33 -13.22
CA GLU A 24 -12.05 19.95 -13.14
C GLU A 24 -10.93 18.91 -13.20
N SER A 25 -9.68 19.32 -13.45
CA SER A 25 -8.55 18.41 -13.57
C SER A 25 -7.44 18.71 -12.58
N ARG A 26 -6.77 17.65 -12.10
CA ARG A 26 -5.65 17.73 -11.17
C ARG A 26 -4.62 16.65 -11.45
N ILE A 27 -3.37 17.07 -11.50
CA ILE A 27 -2.20 16.18 -11.51
C ILE A 27 -1.52 16.30 -10.15
N ASN A 28 -1.19 15.17 -9.54
CA ASN A 28 -0.35 15.11 -8.35
C ASN A 28 0.89 14.27 -8.67
N ILE A 29 2.03 14.70 -8.14
CA ILE A 29 3.30 13.97 -8.21
C ILE A 29 3.91 14.01 -6.83
N GLU A 30 4.41 12.88 -6.35
CA GLU A 30 5.07 12.80 -5.05
C GLU A 30 6.32 11.93 -5.13
N TYR A 31 7.29 12.27 -4.29
CA TYR A 31 8.51 11.50 -4.09
C TYR A 31 8.89 11.53 -2.62
N HIS A 32 9.33 10.39 -2.11
CA HIS A 32 9.82 10.24 -0.75
C HIS A 32 11.09 9.38 -0.76
N THR A 33 12.04 9.75 0.07
CA THR A 33 13.23 8.94 0.31
C THR A 33 13.51 8.89 1.81
N THR A 34 13.88 7.70 2.28
CA THR A 34 14.32 7.48 3.66
C THR A 34 15.64 6.73 3.65
N ASN A 35 16.62 7.26 4.36
CA ASN A 35 17.89 6.59 4.62
C ASN A 35 17.98 6.35 6.13
N GLU A 36 17.92 5.10 6.53
CA GLU A 36 17.89 4.70 7.92
C GLU A 36 19.02 3.74 8.23
N PHE A 37 19.74 4.01 9.31
CA PHE A 37 20.74 3.12 9.89
C PHE A 37 20.34 2.81 11.31
N ARG A 38 20.26 1.51 11.65
CA ARG A 38 20.04 1.01 13.01
C ARG A 38 21.17 0.05 13.38
N ARG A 39 21.61 0.13 14.62
CA ARG A 39 22.53 -0.85 15.17
C ARG A 39 22.26 -1.04 16.66
N GLY A 40 22.07 -2.30 17.05
CA GLY A 40 22.01 -2.78 18.42
C GLY A 40 23.17 -3.75 18.72
N GLY A 41 23.34 -4.12 19.98
CA GLY A 41 24.36 -5.06 20.41
C GLY A 41 25.48 -4.41 21.21
N ASN A 42 26.73 -4.80 20.97
CA ASN A 42 27.90 -4.23 21.65
C ASN A 42 29.02 -3.85 20.67
N LYS A 43 30.11 -3.24 21.18
CA LYS A 43 31.31 -2.87 20.41
C LYS A 43 30.99 -2.05 19.14
N PHE A 44 30.21 -0.97 19.27
CA PHE A 44 29.76 -0.11 18.18
C PHE A 44 30.88 0.54 17.36
N ASN A 45 32.11 0.54 17.87
CA ASN A 45 33.30 1.04 17.18
C ASN A 45 33.95 0.02 16.24
N LYS A 46 33.45 -1.22 16.20
CA LYS A 46 33.97 -2.32 15.36
C LYS A 46 33.00 -2.67 14.25
N GLN A 47 33.46 -3.48 13.30
CA GLN A 47 32.58 -4.05 12.27
C GLN A 47 31.52 -4.97 12.92
N PRO A 48 30.33 -5.15 12.33
CA PRO A 48 29.29 -6.01 12.91
C PRO A 48 29.77 -7.41 13.27
N HIS A 49 30.49 -8.06 12.38
CA HIS A 49 31.02 -9.42 12.60
C HIS A 49 32.21 -9.50 13.60
N GLU A 50 32.75 -8.37 14.04
CA GLU A 50 33.78 -8.32 15.07
C GLU A 50 33.18 -8.14 16.47
N SER A 51 31.89 -7.92 16.57
CA SER A 51 31.14 -7.79 17.82
C SER A 51 30.71 -9.15 18.32
N ASP A 52 30.48 -9.23 19.65
CA ASP A 52 30.07 -10.51 20.25
C ASP A 52 28.61 -10.82 19.93
N ILE A 53 27.78 -9.77 19.85
CA ILE A 53 26.39 -9.81 19.38
C ILE A 53 26.05 -8.48 18.72
N THR A 54 25.47 -8.53 17.52
CA THR A 54 25.08 -7.33 16.79
C THR A 54 23.87 -7.60 15.90
N GLU A 55 22.96 -6.67 15.96
CA GLU A 55 21.92 -6.48 14.95
C GLU A 55 22.17 -5.13 14.26
N GLN A 56 22.36 -5.12 12.95
CA GLN A 56 22.55 -3.91 12.18
C GLN A 56 21.71 -3.95 10.93
N THR A 57 21.02 -2.84 10.62
CA THR A 57 20.31 -2.65 9.37
C THR A 57 20.61 -1.28 8.79
N LYS A 58 20.77 -1.24 7.48
CA LYS A 58 20.79 -0.02 6.70
C LYS A 58 19.73 -0.14 5.62
N HIS A 59 18.74 0.75 5.66
CA HIS A 59 17.66 0.82 4.67
C HIS A 59 17.82 2.07 3.82
N ILE A 60 17.65 1.92 2.51
CA ILE A 60 17.43 3.03 1.58
C ILE A 60 16.08 2.74 0.93
N ILE A 61 15.09 3.57 1.22
CA ILE A 61 13.74 3.43 0.70
C ILE A 61 13.48 4.63 -0.20
N ASN A 62 13.16 4.38 -1.46
CA ASN A 62 12.73 5.40 -2.41
C ASN A 62 11.33 5.06 -2.87
N SER A 63 10.42 6.02 -2.82
CA SER A 63 9.05 5.85 -3.30
C SER A 63 8.60 7.10 -4.04
N GLY A 64 7.77 6.89 -5.03
CA GLY A 64 7.16 7.98 -5.78
C GLY A 64 5.87 7.55 -6.42
N GLY A 65 5.05 8.53 -6.77
CA GLY A 65 3.77 8.28 -7.41
C GLY A 65 3.29 9.48 -8.19
N ALA A 66 2.39 9.21 -9.11
CA ALA A 66 1.67 10.21 -9.84
C ALA A 66 0.20 9.83 -9.95
N SER A 67 -0.68 10.83 -9.95
CA SER A 67 -2.10 10.63 -10.23
C SER A 67 -2.63 11.76 -11.09
N TYR A 68 -3.61 11.41 -11.92
CA TYR A 68 -4.42 12.32 -12.68
C TYR A 68 -5.89 12.13 -12.34
N ASP A 69 -6.52 13.19 -11.90
CA ASP A 69 -7.96 13.26 -11.64
C ASP A 69 -8.62 14.14 -12.67
N GLN A 70 -9.71 13.66 -13.29
CA GLN A 70 -10.57 14.43 -14.16
C GLN A 70 -12.01 14.30 -13.69
N SER A 71 -12.66 15.45 -13.46
CA SER A 71 -14.09 15.53 -13.17
C SER A 71 -14.82 16.18 -14.35
N TRP A 72 -16.13 15.97 -14.45
CA TRP A 72 -17.02 16.62 -15.42
C TRP A 72 -18.47 16.58 -14.92
N ASP A 73 -19.34 17.29 -15.60
CA ASP A 73 -20.76 17.41 -15.27
C ASP A 73 -20.97 17.86 -13.81
N ASP A 74 -20.45 19.05 -13.46
CA ASP A 74 -20.50 19.61 -12.10
C ASP A 74 -20.00 18.64 -11.03
N TYR A 75 -18.88 17.96 -11.30
CA TYR A 75 -18.26 16.95 -10.41
C TYR A 75 -19.13 15.72 -10.14
N LYS A 76 -20.21 15.50 -10.90
CA LYS A 76 -20.99 14.26 -10.80
C LYS A 76 -20.19 13.04 -11.20
N HIS A 77 -19.25 13.21 -12.12
CA HIS A 77 -18.38 12.16 -12.62
C HIS A 77 -16.92 12.46 -12.33
N LYS A 78 -16.17 11.46 -11.95
CA LYS A 78 -14.74 11.55 -11.74
C LYS A 78 -14.02 10.30 -12.24
N LEU A 79 -12.96 10.49 -13.01
CA LEU A 79 -11.96 9.48 -13.36
C LEU A 79 -10.66 9.80 -12.64
N SER A 80 -10.09 8.83 -11.94
CA SER A 80 -8.77 8.90 -11.33
C SER A 80 -7.89 7.83 -11.94
N ILE A 81 -6.71 8.20 -12.45
CA ILE A 81 -5.67 7.27 -12.92
C ILE A 81 -4.46 7.52 -12.04
N TYR A 82 -3.84 6.46 -11.54
CA TYR A 82 -2.71 6.58 -10.64
C TYR A 82 -1.67 5.49 -10.86
N GLY A 83 -0.44 5.79 -10.47
CA GLY A 83 0.65 4.84 -10.38
C GLY A 83 1.63 5.23 -9.29
N SER A 84 2.19 4.24 -8.63
CA SER A 84 3.23 4.43 -7.62
C SER A 84 4.27 3.31 -7.69
N VAL A 85 5.48 3.63 -7.25
CA VAL A 85 6.58 2.67 -7.15
C VAL A 85 7.31 2.90 -5.83
N GLN A 86 7.73 1.81 -5.19
CA GLN A 86 8.62 1.82 -4.04
C GLN A 86 9.76 0.84 -4.29
N HIS A 87 10.98 1.27 -4.00
CA HIS A 87 12.18 0.44 -4.02
C HIS A 87 12.85 0.49 -2.65
N ILE A 88 13.16 -0.68 -2.10
CA ILE A 88 13.83 -0.86 -0.81
C ILE A 88 15.14 -1.61 -1.06
N ASP A 89 16.27 -0.98 -0.77
CA ASP A 89 17.58 -1.62 -0.63
C ASP A 89 17.89 -1.73 0.87
N ARG A 90 18.05 -2.95 1.36
CA ARG A 90 18.39 -3.22 2.75
C ARG A 90 19.65 -4.06 2.84
N ASN A 91 20.63 -3.54 3.56
CA ASN A 91 21.77 -4.31 4.01
C ASN A 91 21.63 -4.59 5.50
N SER A 92 21.79 -5.84 5.91
CA SER A 92 21.58 -6.29 7.28
C SER A 92 22.73 -7.15 7.78
N TYR A 93 22.86 -7.19 9.09
CA TYR A 93 23.69 -8.14 9.81
C TYR A 93 22.93 -8.57 11.08
N TYR A 94 22.75 -9.87 11.26
CA TYR A 94 22.10 -10.46 12.43
C TYR A 94 22.97 -11.61 12.93
N GLY A 95 23.97 -11.29 13.78
CA GLY A 95 24.96 -12.28 14.16
C GLY A 95 25.38 -12.18 15.62
N ALA A 96 25.86 -13.32 16.13
CA ALA A 96 26.54 -13.49 17.40
C ALA A 96 27.83 -14.27 17.20
N GLN A 97 28.70 -14.24 18.22
CA GLN A 97 29.96 -15.00 18.24
C GLN A 97 30.90 -14.67 17.06
N ARG A 98 30.81 -13.46 16.53
CA ARG A 98 31.66 -12.94 15.45
C ARG A 98 31.48 -13.71 14.13
N ASP A 99 30.26 -14.11 13.80
CA ASP A 99 29.98 -14.82 12.56
C ASP A 99 30.19 -13.90 11.34
N PRO A 100 31.16 -14.21 10.45
CA PRO A 100 31.42 -13.41 9.25
C PRO A 100 30.35 -13.59 8.15
N ASN A 101 29.47 -14.58 8.28
CA ASN A 101 28.47 -14.94 7.26
C ASN A 101 27.06 -14.39 7.59
N ALA A 102 26.86 -13.77 8.74
CA ALA A 102 25.55 -13.30 9.17
C ALA A 102 25.08 -12.00 8.46
N TYR A 103 25.62 -11.70 7.30
CA TYR A 103 25.20 -10.59 6.45
C TYR A 103 24.04 -11.00 5.57
N GLY A 104 23.14 -10.04 5.34
CA GLY A 104 22.02 -10.19 4.43
C GLY A 104 21.85 -8.96 3.54
N LYS A 105 21.28 -9.18 2.38
CA LYS A 105 20.92 -8.15 1.43
C LYS A 105 19.50 -8.41 0.92
N THR A 106 18.65 -7.39 0.96
CA THR A 106 17.30 -7.43 0.41
C THR A 106 17.15 -6.33 -0.61
N ASP A 107 16.65 -6.68 -1.77
CA ASP A 107 16.20 -5.79 -2.84
C ASP A 107 14.70 -6.05 -3.06
N ASP A 108 13.86 -5.04 -2.87
CA ASP A 108 12.42 -5.15 -3.01
C ASP A 108 11.90 -3.99 -3.85
N ILE A 109 11.22 -4.30 -4.93
CA ILE A 109 10.52 -3.32 -5.74
C ILE A 109 9.04 -3.66 -5.82
N THR A 110 8.21 -2.70 -5.42
CA THR A 110 6.75 -2.79 -5.53
C THR A 110 6.25 -1.65 -6.39
N TRP A 111 5.38 -1.94 -7.33
CA TRP A 111 4.65 -0.92 -8.07
C TRP A 111 3.18 -1.25 -8.19
N VAL A 112 2.36 -0.21 -8.21
CA VAL A 112 0.90 -0.27 -8.32
C VAL A 112 0.46 0.71 -9.38
N THR A 113 -0.48 0.33 -10.21
CA THR A 113 -1.17 1.24 -11.12
C THR A 113 -2.64 0.90 -11.17
N GLY A 114 -3.48 1.90 -11.37
CA GLY A 114 -4.91 1.68 -11.42
C GLY A 114 -5.68 2.84 -12.01
N ALA A 115 -6.94 2.57 -12.28
CA ALA A 115 -7.92 3.56 -12.68
C ALA A 115 -9.24 3.32 -11.93
N THR A 116 -9.82 4.39 -11.43
CA THR A 116 -11.10 4.38 -10.71
C THR A 116 -12.03 5.41 -11.32
N TYR A 117 -13.24 5.00 -11.60
CA TYR A 117 -14.32 5.88 -12.00
C TYR A 117 -15.37 5.95 -10.90
N THR A 118 -15.84 7.16 -10.59
CA THR A 118 -16.95 7.43 -9.67
C THR A 118 -17.99 8.26 -10.42
N GLY A 119 -19.26 7.87 -10.32
CA GLY A 119 -20.39 8.58 -10.91
C GLY A 119 -21.54 8.73 -9.91
N ASN A 120 -22.05 9.95 -9.76
CA ASN A 120 -23.22 10.24 -8.94
C ASN A 120 -24.46 10.34 -9.84
N MET A 121 -25.51 9.66 -9.48
CA MET A 121 -26.77 9.61 -10.18
C MET A 121 -27.89 10.17 -9.29
N ASP A 122 -28.60 11.18 -9.76
CA ASP A 122 -29.69 11.81 -8.99
C ASP A 122 -30.83 10.83 -8.71
N ASN A 123 -31.02 9.83 -9.58
CA ASN A 123 -31.96 8.74 -9.40
C ASN A 123 -31.44 7.47 -10.10
N CYS A 124 -31.31 6.40 -9.35
CA CYS A 124 -30.93 5.06 -9.83
C CYS A 124 -31.77 4.02 -9.12
N LEU A 125 -32.69 3.38 -9.83
CA LEU A 125 -33.69 2.44 -9.32
C LEU A 125 -34.70 3.08 -8.35
N PHE A 126 -34.34 3.28 -7.09
CA PHE A 126 -35.25 3.74 -6.03
C PHE A 126 -34.72 4.94 -5.22
N ALA A 127 -33.47 5.37 -5.45
CA ALA A 127 -32.86 6.47 -4.72
C ALA A 127 -31.68 7.08 -5.49
N PRO A 128 -31.20 8.26 -5.11
CA PRO A 128 -29.90 8.75 -5.54
C PRO A 128 -28.82 7.73 -5.23
N ALA A 129 -27.86 7.58 -6.13
CA ALA A 129 -26.82 6.58 -6.01
C ALA A 129 -25.44 7.12 -6.38
N ALA A 130 -24.41 6.55 -5.75
CA ALA A 130 -23.02 6.74 -6.09
C ALA A 130 -22.42 5.40 -6.57
N PHE A 131 -22.05 5.35 -7.84
CA PHE A 131 -21.36 4.23 -8.44
C PHE A 131 -19.85 4.44 -8.36
N THR A 132 -19.10 3.38 -8.02
CA THR A 132 -17.63 3.38 -8.11
C THR A 132 -17.18 2.06 -8.69
N GLY A 133 -16.32 2.12 -9.71
CA GLY A 133 -15.71 0.95 -10.30
C GLY A 133 -14.27 1.23 -10.69
N GLY A 134 -13.44 0.21 -10.71
CA GLY A 134 -12.04 0.40 -11.07
C GLY A 134 -11.31 -0.90 -11.33
N VAL A 135 -10.10 -0.72 -11.84
CA VAL A 135 -9.11 -1.77 -12.05
C VAL A 135 -7.79 -1.37 -11.44
N GLU A 136 -7.05 -2.35 -10.93
CA GLU A 136 -5.76 -2.14 -10.31
C GLU A 136 -4.83 -3.29 -10.67
N TYR A 137 -3.57 -2.98 -10.89
CA TYR A 137 -2.51 -3.96 -11.04
C TYR A 137 -1.39 -3.64 -10.08
N GLN A 138 -0.96 -4.66 -9.34
CA GLN A 138 0.17 -4.59 -8.41
C GLN A 138 1.18 -5.66 -8.76
N GLU A 139 2.46 -5.30 -8.70
CA GLU A 139 3.57 -6.23 -8.80
C GLU A 139 4.58 -5.94 -7.69
N ASN A 140 5.05 -7.01 -7.03
CA ASN A 140 6.14 -6.98 -6.07
C ASN A 140 7.20 -8.00 -6.48
N ARG A 141 8.45 -7.57 -6.54
CA ARG A 141 9.62 -8.42 -6.75
C ARG A 141 10.55 -8.28 -5.57
N LEU A 142 10.76 -9.38 -4.89
CA LEU A 142 11.64 -9.46 -3.73
C LEU A 142 12.79 -10.41 -4.02
N HIS A 143 14.02 -9.96 -3.72
CA HIS A 143 15.21 -10.81 -3.65
C HIS A 143 15.86 -10.60 -2.28
N ASP A 144 15.91 -11.66 -1.46
CA ASP A 144 16.42 -11.61 -0.10
C ASP A 144 17.47 -12.70 0.11
N ILE A 145 18.70 -12.28 0.36
CA ILE A 145 19.85 -13.15 0.56
C ILE A 145 20.36 -13.01 1.98
N MET A 146 20.63 -14.13 2.64
CA MET A 146 21.33 -14.18 3.92
C MET A 146 22.26 -15.38 3.95
N THR A 147 23.56 -15.13 3.79
CA THR A 147 24.59 -16.15 3.65
C THR A 147 24.71 -17.05 4.88
N GLY A 148 24.60 -16.50 6.09
CA GLY A 148 24.74 -17.28 7.33
C GLY A 148 23.60 -18.28 7.58
N SER A 149 22.47 -18.16 6.91
CA SER A 149 21.34 -19.11 6.98
C SER A 149 21.07 -19.84 5.67
N ASP A 150 21.99 -19.74 4.70
CA ASP A 150 21.86 -20.32 3.35
C ASP A 150 20.52 -19.96 2.67
N ARG A 151 20.09 -18.70 2.91
CA ARG A 151 18.81 -18.19 2.38
C ARG A 151 19.07 -17.36 1.12
N ASP A 152 18.54 -17.80 -0.01
CA ASP A 152 18.37 -17.05 -1.26
C ASP A 152 16.91 -17.18 -1.67
N MET A 153 16.09 -16.17 -1.31
CA MET A 153 14.66 -16.16 -1.59
C MET A 153 14.34 -15.15 -2.68
N ARG A 154 13.66 -15.61 -3.70
CA ARG A 154 13.11 -14.76 -4.78
C ARG A 154 11.63 -14.95 -4.86
N GLN A 155 10.91 -13.85 -4.83
CA GLN A 155 9.46 -13.83 -4.90
C GLN A 155 9.02 -12.82 -5.95
N ASP A 156 8.11 -13.24 -6.83
CA ASP A 156 7.45 -12.41 -7.84
C ASP A 156 5.94 -12.57 -7.66
N VAL A 157 5.31 -11.52 -7.15
CA VAL A 157 3.89 -11.48 -6.85
C VAL A 157 3.22 -10.49 -7.78
N ARG A 158 2.20 -10.92 -8.52
CA ARG A 158 1.41 -10.09 -9.42
C ARG A 158 -0.07 -10.27 -9.12
N ILE A 159 -0.77 -9.17 -8.95
CA ILE A 159 -2.19 -9.16 -8.64
C ILE A 159 -2.89 -8.21 -9.61
N GLY A 160 -3.82 -8.75 -10.39
CA GLY A 160 -4.77 -7.97 -11.17
C GLY A 160 -6.11 -7.94 -10.46
N SER A 161 -6.68 -6.77 -10.27
CA SER A 161 -7.93 -6.56 -9.53
C SER A 161 -8.93 -5.78 -10.37
N ALA A 162 -10.20 -6.12 -10.22
CA ALA A 162 -11.31 -5.33 -10.69
C ALA A 162 -12.37 -5.23 -9.59
N PHE A 163 -12.96 -4.08 -9.43
CA PHE A 163 -14.00 -3.89 -8.43
C PHE A 163 -15.10 -2.97 -8.93
N LEU A 164 -16.24 -3.14 -8.30
CA LEU A 164 -17.44 -2.41 -8.63
C LEU A 164 -18.30 -2.31 -7.38
N GLN A 165 -18.82 -1.13 -7.06
CA GLN A 165 -19.77 -0.92 -5.99
C GLN A 165 -20.78 0.16 -6.36
N ASN A 166 -21.95 0.04 -5.79
CA ASN A 166 -22.97 1.09 -5.85
C ASN A 166 -23.55 1.33 -4.45
N GLU A 167 -23.73 2.58 -4.09
CA GLU A 167 -24.35 3.01 -2.85
C GLU A 167 -25.62 3.81 -3.16
N TRP A 168 -26.77 3.36 -2.69
CA TRP A 168 -28.05 4.06 -2.75
C TRP A 168 -28.30 4.78 -1.44
N ASN A 169 -28.66 6.04 -1.52
CA ASN A 169 -28.93 6.89 -0.36
C ASN A 169 -30.38 7.35 -0.36
N ALA A 170 -31.23 6.59 0.32
CA ALA A 170 -32.63 6.95 0.54
C ALA A 170 -32.79 7.74 1.86
N ARG A 171 -33.98 8.32 2.06
CA ARG A 171 -34.28 9.16 3.24
C ARG A 171 -34.04 8.45 4.58
N TYR A 172 -34.39 7.18 4.68
CA TYR A 172 -34.36 6.41 5.92
C TYR A 172 -33.31 5.30 5.93
N PHE A 173 -32.67 5.03 4.80
CA PHE A 173 -31.64 4.00 4.72
C PHE A 173 -30.62 4.30 3.64
N SER A 174 -29.44 3.71 3.80
CA SER A 174 -28.43 3.60 2.72
C SER A 174 -28.08 2.15 2.52
N LEU A 175 -27.94 1.74 1.28
CA LEU A 175 -27.52 0.39 0.88
C LEU A 175 -26.30 0.49 -0.03
N LEU A 176 -25.19 -0.15 0.36
CA LEU A 176 -24.02 -0.33 -0.48
C LEU A 176 -23.88 -1.81 -0.82
N LEU A 177 -23.77 -2.10 -2.10
CA LEU A 177 -23.40 -3.39 -2.64
C LEU A 177 -22.10 -3.25 -3.41
N GLY A 178 -21.16 -4.16 -3.18
CA GLY A 178 -19.87 -4.16 -3.85
C GLY A 178 -19.38 -5.59 -4.13
N LEU A 179 -18.57 -5.70 -5.16
CA LEU A 179 -17.85 -6.91 -5.52
C LEU A 179 -16.45 -6.55 -5.96
N ARG A 180 -15.45 -7.26 -5.45
CA ARG A 180 -14.07 -7.22 -5.92
C ARG A 180 -13.66 -8.60 -6.39
N MET A 181 -12.89 -8.65 -7.47
CA MET A 181 -12.25 -9.84 -8.00
C MET A 181 -10.75 -9.59 -8.06
N ASP A 182 -9.97 -10.46 -7.45
CA ASP A 182 -8.52 -10.44 -7.47
C ASP A 182 -7.98 -11.70 -8.14
N LYS A 183 -7.09 -11.53 -9.11
CA LYS A 183 -6.35 -12.63 -9.74
C LYS A 183 -4.88 -12.50 -9.40
N HIS A 184 -4.40 -13.43 -8.60
CA HIS A 184 -3.03 -13.54 -8.16
C HIS A 184 -2.26 -14.57 -9.02
N ASN A 185 -1.00 -14.30 -9.38
CA ASN A 185 -0.22 -15.23 -10.20
C ASN A 185 0.10 -16.57 -9.50
N LEU A 186 0.19 -16.57 -8.16
CA LEU A 186 0.49 -17.76 -7.35
C LEU A 186 -0.74 -18.57 -6.97
N ILE A 187 -1.96 -18.12 -7.30
CA ILE A 187 -3.22 -18.78 -6.99
C ILE A 187 -3.98 -19.04 -8.27
N GLU A 188 -4.39 -20.30 -8.49
CA GLU A 188 -5.07 -20.70 -9.72
C GLU A 188 -6.43 -20.04 -9.91
N LYS A 189 -7.21 -19.93 -8.83
CA LYS A 189 -8.57 -19.39 -8.91
C LYS A 189 -8.61 -17.89 -8.53
N PRO A 190 -9.43 -17.09 -9.21
CA PRO A 190 -9.68 -15.74 -8.74
C PRO A 190 -10.40 -15.75 -7.40
N ILE A 191 -10.12 -14.73 -6.60
CA ILE A 191 -10.76 -14.50 -5.30
C ILE A 191 -11.87 -13.49 -5.52
N PHE A 192 -13.07 -13.79 -5.01
CA PHE A 192 -14.22 -12.89 -5.05
C PHE A 192 -14.55 -12.41 -3.65
N SER A 193 -14.62 -11.12 -3.47
CA SER A 193 -14.86 -10.46 -2.18
C SER A 193 -16.12 -9.60 -2.27
N PRO A 194 -17.31 -10.17 -1.99
CA PRO A 194 -18.55 -9.41 -1.90
C PRO A 194 -18.58 -8.54 -0.64
N ARG A 195 -19.25 -7.39 -0.76
CA ARG A 195 -19.48 -6.45 0.35
C ARG A 195 -20.90 -5.95 0.32
N VAL A 196 -21.55 -6.01 1.47
CA VAL A 196 -22.88 -5.44 1.71
C VAL A 196 -22.82 -4.55 2.94
N ASN A 197 -23.36 -3.34 2.83
CA ASN A 197 -23.48 -2.42 3.94
C ASN A 197 -24.88 -1.84 3.92
N PHE A 198 -25.65 -2.04 4.98
CA PHE A 198 -26.98 -1.50 5.14
C PHE A 198 -27.01 -0.62 6.37
N LEU A 199 -27.43 0.63 6.20
CA LEU A 199 -27.60 1.60 7.26
C LEU A 199 -29.06 2.02 7.31
N TYR A 200 -29.70 1.85 8.45
CA TYR A 200 -31.08 2.25 8.70
C TYR A 200 -31.13 3.42 9.68
N LYS A 201 -31.85 4.47 9.33
CA LYS A 201 -31.97 5.73 10.06
C LYS A 201 -33.46 6.06 10.27
N PRO A 202 -34.18 5.35 11.16
CA PRO A 202 -35.61 5.60 11.40
C PRO A 202 -35.88 6.97 12.03
N LEU A 203 -34.97 7.47 12.84
CA LEU A 203 -35.06 8.75 13.56
C LEU A 203 -33.73 9.53 13.39
N LYS A 204 -33.76 10.85 13.70
CA LYS A 204 -32.55 11.68 13.62
C LYS A 204 -31.40 11.17 14.51
N ASP A 205 -31.76 10.66 15.70
CA ASP A 205 -30.78 10.26 16.73
C ASP A 205 -30.66 8.74 16.88
N LEU A 206 -31.28 7.96 15.97
CA LEU A 206 -31.19 6.50 15.98
C LEU A 206 -30.76 5.97 14.64
N GLN A 207 -29.67 5.19 14.64
CA GLN A 207 -29.20 4.47 13.45
C GLN A 207 -28.76 3.06 13.80
N ALA A 208 -29.04 2.13 12.89
CA ALA A 208 -28.58 0.75 12.94
C ALA A 208 -27.79 0.43 11.67
N ARG A 209 -26.65 -0.26 11.82
CA ARG A 209 -25.80 -0.65 10.68
C ARG A 209 -25.56 -2.15 10.70
N LEU A 210 -25.73 -2.76 9.52
CA LEU A 210 -25.34 -4.14 9.24
C LEU A 210 -24.27 -4.14 8.16
N THR A 211 -23.18 -4.84 8.40
CA THR A 211 -22.08 -4.97 7.43
C THR A 211 -21.73 -6.45 7.26
N TYR A 212 -21.59 -6.86 6.01
CA TYR A 212 -21.05 -8.15 5.63
C TYR A 212 -19.96 -7.94 4.58
N SER A 213 -18.80 -8.55 4.76
CA SER A 213 -17.73 -8.61 3.76
C SER A 213 -16.91 -9.87 3.92
N THR A 214 -16.40 -10.37 2.81
CA THR A 214 -15.39 -11.43 2.77
C THR A 214 -14.12 -10.88 2.13
N GLY A 215 -12.97 -11.46 2.46
CA GLY A 215 -11.67 -11.12 1.90
C GLY A 215 -10.72 -12.29 2.07
#